data_534d760a693412a6e1c8b219cafc8ce5
#
_entry.id   534d760a693412a6e1c8b219cafc8ce5
#
_cell.length_a   1.000
_cell.length_b   1.000
_cell.length_c   1.000
_cell.angle_alpha   90.00
_cell.angle_beta   90.00
_cell.angle_gamma   90.00
#
_symmetry.space_group_name_H-M   'P 1'
#
loop_
_entity.id
_entity.type
_entity.pdbx_description
1 polymer ?
#
loop_
_entity_poly.entity_id
_entity_poly.type
_entity_poly.pdbx_seq_one_letter_code
_entity_poly.pdbx_strand_id
1 'polypeptide(L)'
;MVKKINSRNAEFQKFQVLKTNRNKRHKYGEFFVEGVRNINGAVGGGWEITSFLYTREKPLSGWAEDLLQKVPAQVNYQLTAGLMEELSGKTDTSELMAVVRMRPDDLSALPLSDNPCLVLFDRASNRGNLGTILRSCDALGADGLILTGHGVDLYDPEVIVSSMGSFFRVPAVRAADNNSVFQFIESLRQRYPGFQVLGTTAHKQYPLYGQDLTGPVLLMVGNETQGLCYAFKEGCDKLVTIPMAETSYASSFNVACAATVMLYEVSRQRALNTP
;
A
#
# COMPACT_ATOMS: atom_id res chain seq x y z
N MET A 1 14.29 -5.49 25.93
CA MET A 1 14.46 -6.93 26.38
C MET A 1 14.84 -7.77 25.16
N VAL A 2 15.77 -8.76 25.31
CA VAL A 2 16.14 -9.70 24.24
C VAL A 2 15.78 -11.11 24.68
N LYS A 3 15.07 -11.85 23.82
CA LYS A 3 14.77 -13.28 24.00
C LYS A 3 15.53 -14.12 22.97
N LYS A 4 16.02 -15.29 23.36
CA LYS A 4 16.70 -16.24 22.47
C LYS A 4 15.73 -17.32 22.00
N ILE A 5 15.77 -17.63 20.70
CA ILE A 5 15.00 -18.70 20.06
C ILE A 5 15.97 -19.65 19.36
N ASN A 6 16.11 -20.85 19.92
CA ASN A 6 17.03 -21.86 19.41
C ASN A 6 16.30 -23.03 18.69
N SER A 7 14.97 -23.05 18.73
CA SER A 7 14.14 -24.09 18.11
C SER A 7 12.77 -23.52 17.72
N ARG A 8 12.01 -24.29 16.94
CA ARG A 8 10.65 -23.92 16.52
C ARG A 8 9.67 -23.96 17.70
N ASN A 9 9.61 -22.87 18.45
CA ASN A 9 8.67 -22.67 19.55
C ASN A 9 7.46 -21.82 19.14
N ALA A 10 6.57 -21.51 20.07
CA ALA A 10 5.36 -20.72 19.81
C ALA A 10 5.64 -19.31 19.27
N GLU A 11 6.72 -18.66 19.73
CA GLU A 11 7.14 -17.34 19.23
C GLU A 11 7.59 -17.42 17.77
N PHE A 12 8.41 -18.42 17.42
CA PHE A 12 8.83 -18.64 16.04
C PHE A 12 7.64 -18.93 15.13
N GLN A 13 6.69 -19.77 15.58
CA GLN A 13 5.45 -20.05 14.85
C GLN A 13 4.61 -18.78 14.63
N LYS A 14 4.59 -17.84 15.61
CA LYS A 14 3.95 -16.54 15.43
C LYS A 14 4.55 -15.80 14.26
N PHE A 15 5.86 -15.72 14.12
CA PHE A 15 6.51 -15.03 12.99
C PHE A 15 6.18 -15.68 11.64
N GLN A 16 6.18 -17.03 11.58
CA GLN A 16 5.79 -17.74 10.37
C GLN A 16 4.35 -17.41 9.94
N VAL A 17 3.40 -17.39 10.87
CA VAL A 17 2.00 -17.11 10.52
C VAL A 17 1.77 -15.63 10.21
N LEU A 18 2.54 -14.70 10.76
CA LEU A 18 2.50 -13.30 10.34
C LEU A 18 2.93 -13.13 8.87
N LYS A 19 3.85 -13.95 8.40
CA LYS A 19 4.30 -13.96 7.02
C LYS A 19 3.26 -14.58 6.07
N THR A 20 2.58 -15.65 6.47
CA THR A 20 1.79 -16.50 5.57
C THR A 20 0.28 -16.38 5.72
N ASN A 21 -0.23 -15.86 6.85
CA ASN A 21 -1.64 -15.94 7.20
C ASN A 21 -2.27 -14.58 7.52
N ARG A 22 -3.14 -14.10 6.62
CA ARG A 22 -3.89 -12.85 6.77
C ARG A 22 -4.65 -12.77 8.09
N ASN A 23 -5.44 -13.79 8.44
CA ASN A 23 -6.27 -13.77 9.64
C ASN A 23 -5.43 -13.66 10.91
N LYS A 24 -4.23 -14.25 10.91
CA LYS A 24 -3.31 -14.13 12.05
C LYS A 24 -2.69 -12.74 12.13
N ARG A 25 -2.30 -12.12 10.99
CA ARG A 25 -1.87 -10.73 10.97
C ARG A 25 -2.91 -9.82 11.61
N HIS A 26 -4.15 -9.88 11.14
CA HIS A 26 -5.24 -9.06 11.68
C HIS A 26 -5.57 -9.39 13.14
N LYS A 27 -5.55 -10.66 13.54
CA LYS A 27 -5.75 -11.06 14.96
C LYS A 27 -4.69 -10.47 15.89
N TYR A 28 -3.43 -10.46 15.46
CA TYR A 28 -2.33 -9.89 16.26
C TYR A 28 -2.18 -8.38 16.10
N GLY A 29 -2.77 -7.80 15.06
CA GLY A 29 -2.58 -6.40 14.69
C GLY A 29 -1.13 -6.12 14.27
N GLU A 30 -0.43 -7.13 13.72
CA GLU A 30 0.99 -7.07 13.40
C GLU A 30 1.26 -7.73 12.05
N PHE A 31 2.33 -7.29 11.41
CA PHE A 31 2.79 -7.86 10.14
C PHE A 31 4.31 -7.98 10.09
N PHE A 32 4.80 -8.81 9.19
CA PHE A 32 6.21 -9.14 9.04
C PHE A 32 6.85 -8.30 7.95
N VAL A 33 8.04 -7.77 8.23
CA VAL A 33 8.82 -6.92 7.33
C VAL A 33 10.24 -7.45 7.19
N GLU A 34 10.70 -7.58 5.95
CA GLU A 34 12.06 -8.01 5.61
C GLU A 34 12.68 -7.04 4.60
N GLY A 35 13.99 -6.86 4.71
CA GLY A 35 14.81 -6.08 3.78
C GLY A 35 15.06 -4.65 4.24
N VAL A 36 16.30 -4.20 4.00
CA VAL A 36 16.84 -2.90 4.47
C VAL A 36 15.94 -1.73 4.10
N ARG A 37 15.47 -1.67 2.84
CA ARG A 37 14.62 -0.57 2.37
C ARG A 37 13.28 -0.52 3.10
N ASN A 38 12.65 -1.67 3.31
CA ASN A 38 11.37 -1.76 3.96
C ASN A 38 11.47 -1.42 5.46
N ILE A 39 12.49 -1.92 6.14
CA ILE A 39 12.72 -1.60 7.56
C ILE A 39 13.03 -0.11 7.73
N ASN A 40 13.88 0.47 6.87
CA ASN A 40 14.15 1.91 6.88
C ASN A 40 12.87 2.72 6.60
N GLY A 41 12.02 2.25 5.68
CA GLY A 41 10.73 2.85 5.40
C GLY A 41 9.80 2.83 6.62
N ALA A 42 9.73 1.70 7.33
CA ALA A 42 8.93 1.58 8.54
C ALA A 42 9.42 2.52 9.65
N VAL A 43 10.72 2.54 9.89
CA VAL A 43 11.33 3.40 10.93
C VAL A 43 11.17 4.88 10.56
N GLY A 44 11.55 5.26 9.34
CA GLY A 44 11.47 6.65 8.85
C GLY A 44 10.02 7.16 8.72
N GLY A 45 9.05 6.27 8.48
CA GLY A 45 7.62 6.57 8.43
C GLY A 45 6.93 6.58 9.79
N GLY A 46 7.67 6.44 10.89
CA GLY A 46 7.14 6.48 12.26
C GLY A 46 6.21 5.30 12.59
N TRP A 47 6.43 4.12 11.99
CA TRP A 47 5.68 2.92 12.31
C TRP A 47 6.20 2.29 13.61
N GLU A 48 5.30 1.76 14.43
CA GLU A 48 5.68 1.07 15.66
C GLU A 48 6.34 -0.28 15.35
N ILE A 49 7.64 -0.39 15.63
CA ILE A 49 8.35 -1.66 15.55
C ILE A 49 8.10 -2.41 16.86
N THR A 50 7.41 -3.54 16.80
CA THR A 50 7.15 -4.35 18.00
C THR A 50 8.31 -5.28 18.32
N SER A 51 9.03 -5.75 17.29
CA SER A 51 10.18 -6.63 17.46
C SER A 51 11.16 -6.54 16.30
N PHE A 52 12.44 -6.66 16.62
CA PHE A 52 13.46 -7.04 15.64
C PHE A 52 13.85 -8.50 15.83
N LEU A 53 14.13 -9.18 14.71
CA LEU A 53 14.61 -10.56 14.64
C LEU A 53 15.96 -10.55 13.93
N TYR A 54 16.98 -11.19 14.54
CA TYR A 54 18.35 -11.20 14.02
C TYR A 54 19.11 -12.42 14.54
N THR A 55 20.28 -12.68 13.95
CA THR A 55 21.21 -13.67 14.46
C THR A 55 22.50 -13.01 14.91
N ARG A 56 23.20 -13.62 15.89
CA ARG A 56 24.56 -13.25 16.30
C ARG A 56 25.61 -14.30 15.89
N GLU A 57 25.20 -15.30 15.13
CA GLU A 57 26.13 -16.29 14.56
C GLU A 57 26.99 -15.70 13.44
N LYS A 58 26.56 -14.54 12.90
CA LYS A 58 27.31 -13.69 11.99
C LYS A 58 27.37 -12.26 12.59
N PRO A 59 28.45 -11.51 12.35
CA PRO A 59 28.49 -10.12 12.76
C PRO A 59 27.41 -9.31 12.04
N LEU A 60 26.75 -8.41 12.78
CA LEU A 60 25.80 -7.47 12.19
C LEU A 60 26.53 -6.27 11.61
N SER A 61 25.98 -5.65 10.59
CA SER A 61 26.45 -4.39 10.07
C SER A 61 26.23 -3.23 11.04
N GLY A 62 26.92 -2.13 10.85
CA GLY A 62 26.68 -0.91 11.62
C GLY A 62 25.25 -0.42 11.52
N TRP A 63 24.59 -0.61 10.37
CA TRP A 63 23.18 -0.29 10.17
C TRP A 63 22.24 -1.10 11.11
N ALA A 64 22.44 -2.40 11.19
CA ALA A 64 21.61 -3.26 12.04
C ALA A 64 21.84 -2.99 13.53
N GLU A 65 23.09 -2.80 13.95
CA GLU A 65 23.44 -2.42 15.33
C GLU A 65 22.81 -1.06 15.71
N ASP A 66 22.88 -0.08 14.84
CA ASP A 66 22.29 1.23 15.03
C ASP A 66 20.77 1.15 15.23
N LEU A 67 20.06 0.36 14.40
CA LEU A 67 18.63 0.17 14.54
C LEU A 67 18.26 -0.51 15.86
N LEU A 68 18.97 -1.59 16.23
CA LEU A 68 18.74 -2.31 17.48
C LEU A 68 18.98 -1.44 18.71
N GLN A 69 19.87 -0.45 18.62
CA GLN A 69 20.18 0.49 19.69
C GLN A 69 19.22 1.69 19.76
N LYS A 70 18.88 2.27 18.60
CA LYS A 70 18.18 3.57 18.50
C LYS A 70 16.67 3.43 18.38
N VAL A 71 16.16 2.33 17.81
CA VAL A 71 14.73 2.14 17.59
C VAL A 71 14.12 1.33 18.72
N PRO A 72 13.19 1.90 19.48
CA PRO A 72 12.52 1.19 20.55
C PRO A 72 11.69 0.05 20.00
N ALA A 73 11.81 -1.15 20.60
CA ALA A 73 10.99 -2.31 20.34
C ALA A 73 10.59 -2.99 21.67
N GLN A 74 9.41 -3.58 21.70
CA GLN A 74 8.92 -4.22 22.92
C GLN A 74 9.81 -5.39 23.33
N VAL A 75 10.13 -6.26 22.38
CA VAL A 75 11.03 -7.42 22.57
C VAL A 75 11.81 -7.67 21.28
N ASN A 76 13.12 -7.77 21.39
CA ASN A 76 13.96 -8.24 20.29
C ASN A 76 14.22 -9.74 20.41
N TYR A 77 14.35 -10.42 19.28
CA TYR A 77 14.55 -11.87 19.24
C TYR A 77 15.85 -12.22 18.54
N GLN A 78 16.71 -12.93 19.26
CA GLN A 78 17.92 -13.51 18.71
C GLN A 78 17.64 -14.96 18.31
N LEU A 79 17.71 -15.25 17.01
CA LEU A 79 17.48 -16.56 16.41
C LEU A 79 18.80 -17.22 15.99
N THR A 80 18.78 -18.54 15.77
CA THR A 80 19.86 -19.21 15.03
C THR A 80 19.82 -18.82 13.56
N ALA A 81 20.94 -18.91 12.84
CA ALA A 81 21.01 -18.62 11.40
C ALA A 81 20.03 -19.51 10.62
N GLY A 82 19.93 -20.79 10.96
CA GLY A 82 18.99 -21.69 10.29
C GLY A 82 17.51 -21.30 10.46
N LEU A 83 17.13 -20.76 11.62
CA LEU A 83 15.77 -20.25 11.84
C LEU A 83 15.53 -18.93 11.08
N MET A 84 16.54 -18.08 10.94
CA MET A 84 16.46 -16.88 10.11
C MET A 84 16.27 -17.26 8.63
N GLU A 85 17.03 -18.22 8.12
CA GLU A 85 16.88 -18.74 6.74
C GLU A 85 15.50 -19.35 6.49
N GLU A 86 15.02 -20.18 7.43
CA GLU A 86 13.67 -20.76 7.36
C GLU A 86 12.60 -19.67 7.33
N LEU A 87 12.73 -18.64 8.15
CA LEU A 87 11.76 -17.56 8.24
C LEU A 87 11.80 -16.69 6.98
N SER A 88 12.98 -16.37 6.45
CA SER A 88 13.14 -15.66 5.18
C SER A 88 12.62 -16.47 3.98
N GLY A 89 12.89 -17.75 3.96
CA GLY A 89 12.70 -18.63 2.81
C GLY A 89 13.77 -18.40 1.72
N LYS A 90 14.92 -17.79 2.07
CA LYS A 90 16.06 -17.50 1.22
C LYS A 90 17.35 -17.87 1.92
N THR A 91 18.35 -18.31 1.17
CA THR A 91 19.70 -18.59 1.70
C THR A 91 20.48 -17.30 1.99
N ASP A 92 20.27 -16.26 1.17
CA ASP A 92 20.79 -14.91 1.42
C ASP A 92 19.74 -14.11 2.20
N THR A 93 19.65 -14.34 3.49
CA THR A 93 18.69 -13.70 4.37
C THR A 93 19.11 -12.28 4.72
N SER A 94 18.14 -11.40 4.92
CA SER A 94 18.38 -10.12 5.58
C SER A 94 18.94 -10.36 6.99
N GLU A 95 19.98 -9.63 7.37
CA GLU A 95 20.55 -9.71 8.72
C GLU A 95 19.58 -9.29 9.82
N LEU A 96 18.58 -8.46 9.46
CA LEU A 96 17.53 -7.96 10.34
C LEU A 96 16.17 -8.14 9.68
N MET A 97 15.20 -8.64 10.45
CA MET A 97 13.79 -8.67 10.11
C MET A 97 13.01 -7.94 11.20
N ALA A 98 11.82 -7.45 10.89
CA ALA A 98 10.99 -6.73 11.85
C ALA A 98 9.55 -7.25 11.90
N VAL A 99 8.94 -7.12 13.06
CA VAL A 99 7.49 -7.18 13.23
C VAL A 99 7.01 -5.77 13.53
N VAL A 100 6.00 -5.33 12.79
CA VAL A 100 5.50 -3.96 12.80
C VAL A 100 4.02 -3.97 13.15
N ARG A 101 3.58 -2.97 13.92
CA ARG A 101 2.17 -2.77 14.27
C ARG A 101 1.38 -2.30 13.06
N MET A 102 0.21 -2.89 12.82
CA MET A 102 -0.75 -2.39 11.84
C MET A 102 -1.32 -1.04 12.27
N ARG A 103 -1.59 -0.17 11.31
CA ARG A 103 -2.37 1.06 11.53
C ARG A 103 -3.87 0.76 11.42
N PRO A 104 -4.72 1.52 12.13
CA PRO A 104 -6.17 1.39 12.00
C PRO A 104 -6.65 1.71 10.58
N ASP A 105 -7.68 1.03 10.14
CA ASP A 105 -8.41 1.34 8.91
C ASP A 105 -9.45 2.45 9.21
N ASP A 106 -9.03 3.71 9.04
CA ASP A 106 -9.86 4.89 9.30
C ASP A 106 -9.74 5.89 8.14
N LEU A 107 -10.80 6.03 7.34
CA LEU A 107 -10.86 6.97 6.22
C LEU A 107 -10.71 8.42 6.69
N SER A 108 -11.22 8.77 7.87
CA SER A 108 -11.18 10.12 8.40
C SER A 108 -9.79 10.56 8.86
N ALA A 109 -8.89 9.59 9.11
CA ALA A 109 -7.50 9.82 9.51
C ALA A 109 -6.54 10.00 8.32
N LEU A 110 -7.02 9.94 7.08
CA LEU A 110 -6.17 10.22 5.92
C LEU A 110 -5.68 11.68 5.94
N PRO A 111 -4.36 11.92 5.87
CA PRO A 111 -3.78 13.27 5.91
C PRO A 111 -3.92 13.93 4.53
N LEU A 112 -4.99 14.69 4.34
CA LEU A 112 -5.31 15.32 3.06
C LEU A 112 -4.67 16.69 2.94
N SER A 113 -4.04 16.95 1.79
CA SER A 113 -3.53 18.26 1.39
C SER A 113 -4.68 19.24 1.08
N ASP A 114 -4.35 20.50 0.80
CA ASP A 114 -5.35 21.50 0.39
C ASP A 114 -5.97 21.20 -1.00
N ASN A 115 -5.29 20.42 -1.83
CA ASN A 115 -5.77 19.98 -3.13
C ASN A 115 -5.55 18.45 -3.28
N PRO A 116 -6.37 17.63 -2.56
CA PRO A 116 -6.09 16.21 -2.44
C PRO A 116 -6.22 15.46 -3.76
N CYS A 117 -5.33 14.48 -3.93
CA CYS A 117 -5.41 13.44 -4.93
C CYS A 117 -5.47 12.09 -4.23
N LEU A 118 -6.59 11.41 -4.31
CA LEU A 118 -6.79 10.11 -3.71
C LEU A 118 -6.92 9.03 -4.79
N VAL A 119 -6.50 7.82 -4.47
CA VAL A 119 -6.75 6.64 -5.30
C VAL A 119 -7.64 5.67 -4.55
N LEU A 120 -8.65 5.11 -5.21
CA LEU A 120 -9.42 3.98 -4.72
C LEU A 120 -9.15 2.78 -5.62
N PHE A 121 -8.73 1.66 -5.02
CA PHE A 121 -8.57 0.39 -5.73
C PHE A 121 -9.66 -0.60 -5.27
N ASP A 122 -10.64 -0.81 -6.13
CA ASP A 122 -11.79 -1.67 -5.85
C ASP A 122 -11.43 -3.15 -6.04
N ARG A 123 -11.56 -3.94 -4.99
CA ARG A 123 -11.39 -5.41 -4.99
C ARG A 123 -10.06 -5.86 -5.61
N ALA A 124 -8.95 -5.25 -5.19
CA ALA A 124 -7.61 -5.63 -5.63
C ALA A 124 -7.39 -7.15 -5.57
N SER A 125 -7.00 -7.80 -6.66
CA SER A 125 -6.81 -9.25 -6.73
C SER A 125 -5.35 -9.68 -6.84
N ASN A 126 -4.45 -8.77 -7.21
CA ASN A 126 -3.04 -9.05 -7.41
C ASN A 126 -2.16 -8.20 -6.47
N ARG A 127 -1.27 -8.87 -5.71
CA ARG A 127 -0.37 -8.24 -4.73
C ARG A 127 0.64 -7.31 -5.38
N GLY A 128 1.21 -7.73 -6.52
CA GLY A 128 2.18 -6.95 -7.28
C GLY A 128 1.56 -5.65 -7.82
N ASN A 129 0.32 -5.70 -8.33
CA ASN A 129 -0.41 -4.52 -8.78
C ASN A 129 -0.65 -3.54 -7.62
N LEU A 130 -1.09 -4.04 -6.46
CA LEU A 130 -1.31 -3.19 -5.28
C LEU A 130 -0.01 -2.51 -4.84
N GLY A 131 1.10 -3.25 -4.75
CA GLY A 131 2.40 -2.66 -4.42
C GLY A 131 2.89 -1.64 -5.47
N THR A 132 2.63 -1.89 -6.76
CA THR A 132 2.97 -0.96 -7.84
C THR A 132 2.13 0.31 -7.77
N ILE A 133 0.83 0.21 -7.45
CA ILE A 133 -0.02 1.39 -7.25
C ILE A 133 0.48 2.24 -6.07
N LEU A 134 0.87 1.60 -4.95
CA LEU A 134 1.49 2.31 -3.83
C LEU A 134 2.76 3.09 -4.26
N ARG A 135 3.61 2.49 -5.11
CA ARG A 135 4.78 3.21 -5.64
C ARG A 135 4.39 4.40 -6.50
N SER A 136 3.35 4.25 -7.33
CA SER A 136 2.87 5.33 -8.18
C SER A 136 2.24 6.46 -7.34
N CYS A 137 1.50 6.11 -6.28
CA CYS A 137 0.96 7.08 -5.32
C CYS A 137 2.09 7.88 -4.64
N ASP A 138 3.14 7.21 -4.16
CA ASP A 138 4.31 7.87 -3.55
C ASP A 138 5.03 8.77 -4.55
N ALA A 139 5.33 8.24 -5.74
CA ALA A 139 6.10 8.95 -6.75
C ALA A 139 5.39 10.18 -7.33
N LEU A 140 4.06 10.15 -7.38
CA LEU A 140 3.23 11.18 -8.03
C LEU A 140 2.42 12.01 -7.03
N GLY A 141 2.69 11.84 -5.74
CA GLY A 141 2.18 12.71 -4.67
C GLY A 141 0.69 12.53 -4.39
N ALA A 142 0.16 11.30 -4.44
CA ALA A 142 -1.18 11.04 -3.95
C ALA A 142 -1.24 11.10 -2.42
N ASP A 143 -2.30 11.71 -1.88
CA ASP A 143 -2.51 11.85 -0.44
C ASP A 143 -2.84 10.53 0.26
N GLY A 144 -3.41 9.57 -0.47
CA GLY A 144 -3.72 8.25 0.09
C GLY A 144 -4.32 7.26 -0.90
N LEU A 145 -4.35 5.99 -0.45
CA LEU A 145 -4.94 4.88 -1.16
C LEU A 145 -6.08 4.25 -0.34
N ILE A 146 -7.24 4.11 -0.94
CA ILE A 146 -8.42 3.46 -0.35
C ILE A 146 -8.60 2.09 -1.00
N LEU A 147 -8.68 1.04 -0.21
CA LEU A 147 -8.99 -0.31 -0.65
C LEU A 147 -10.43 -0.67 -0.31
N THR A 148 -11.13 -1.37 -1.20
CA THR A 148 -12.52 -1.79 -0.98
C THR A 148 -12.71 -3.28 -1.19
N GLY A 149 -13.78 -3.81 -0.65
CA GLY A 149 -14.22 -5.17 -0.86
C GLY A 149 -13.26 -6.26 -0.39
N HIS A 150 -13.59 -7.49 -0.75
CA HIS A 150 -12.73 -8.65 -0.50
C HIS A 150 -11.62 -8.69 -1.55
N GLY A 151 -10.40 -8.49 -1.12
CA GLY A 151 -9.23 -8.47 -2.00
C GLY A 151 -7.95 -8.82 -1.28
N VAL A 152 -6.83 -8.54 -1.91
CA VAL A 152 -5.49 -8.71 -1.37
C VAL A 152 -5.38 -8.01 -0.01
N ASP A 153 -4.68 -8.65 0.92
CA ASP A 153 -4.33 -8.04 2.19
C ASP A 153 -3.24 -6.97 1.98
N LEU A 154 -3.52 -5.75 2.44
CA LEU A 154 -2.56 -4.64 2.37
C LEU A 154 -1.21 -5.00 3.02
N TYR A 155 -1.25 -5.74 4.12
CA TYR A 155 -0.09 -6.13 4.91
C TYR A 155 0.57 -7.45 4.47
N ASP A 156 0.22 -7.94 3.28
CA ASP A 156 0.88 -9.11 2.71
C ASP A 156 2.35 -8.79 2.37
N PRO A 157 3.32 -9.65 2.75
CA PRO A 157 4.74 -9.41 2.46
C PRO A 157 5.05 -9.13 0.99
N GLU A 158 4.30 -9.72 0.06
CA GLU A 158 4.50 -9.48 -1.38
C GLU A 158 4.07 -8.06 -1.78
N VAL A 159 3.01 -7.50 -1.16
CA VAL A 159 2.61 -6.10 -1.35
C VAL A 159 3.71 -5.17 -0.85
N ILE A 160 4.25 -5.44 0.34
CA ILE A 160 5.31 -4.63 0.95
C ILE A 160 6.56 -4.65 0.07
N VAL A 161 6.99 -5.83 -0.37
CA VAL A 161 8.18 -5.98 -1.23
C VAL A 161 7.98 -5.28 -2.58
N SER A 162 6.82 -5.48 -3.24
CA SER A 162 6.54 -4.87 -4.55
C SER A 162 6.36 -3.36 -4.50
N SER A 163 6.00 -2.80 -3.33
CA SER A 163 5.94 -1.35 -3.14
C SER A 163 7.30 -0.66 -3.06
N MET A 164 8.38 -1.42 -2.88
CA MET A 164 9.76 -0.90 -2.80
C MET A 164 9.96 0.19 -1.74
N GLY A 165 9.24 0.09 -0.61
CA GLY A 165 9.29 1.01 0.52
C GLY A 165 8.19 2.07 0.55
N SER A 166 7.50 2.32 -0.55
CA SER A 166 6.41 3.30 -0.64
C SER A 166 5.22 2.94 0.25
N PHE A 167 5.03 1.65 0.59
CA PHE A 167 4.03 1.17 1.55
C PHE A 167 4.07 1.95 2.88
N PHE A 168 5.26 2.27 3.35
CA PHE A 168 5.43 2.95 4.64
C PHE A 168 5.24 4.46 4.58
N ARG A 169 5.17 5.03 3.38
CA ARG A 169 5.04 6.47 3.12
C ARG A 169 3.63 6.88 2.73
N VAL A 170 2.97 6.07 1.91
CA VAL A 170 1.62 6.33 1.42
C VAL A 170 0.59 5.89 2.46
N PRO A 171 -0.25 6.80 2.99
CA PRO A 171 -1.38 6.41 3.81
C PRO A 171 -2.32 5.50 3.01
N ALA A 172 -2.54 4.28 3.51
CA ALA A 172 -3.43 3.33 2.85
C ALA A 172 -4.39 2.74 3.87
N VAL A 173 -5.68 2.75 3.56
CA VAL A 173 -6.75 2.28 4.44
C VAL A 173 -7.71 1.38 3.68
N ARG A 174 -8.29 0.41 4.37
CA ARG A 174 -9.38 -0.41 3.84
C ARG A 174 -10.72 0.12 4.33
N ALA A 175 -11.58 0.52 3.42
CA ALA A 175 -12.94 0.88 3.77
C ALA A 175 -13.73 -0.35 4.25
N ALA A 176 -14.58 -0.15 5.25
CA ALA A 176 -15.40 -1.22 5.81
C ALA A 176 -16.39 -1.78 4.76
N ASP A 177 -17.00 -0.89 3.99
CA ASP A 177 -17.94 -1.19 2.92
C ASP A 177 -18.03 -0.04 1.91
N ASN A 178 -18.82 -0.20 0.86
CA ASN A 178 -19.02 0.85 -0.15
C ASN A 178 -19.74 2.07 0.40
N ASN A 179 -20.64 1.88 1.38
CA ASN A 179 -21.40 2.98 1.96
C ASN A 179 -20.50 3.94 2.73
N SER A 180 -19.52 3.42 3.49
CA SER A 180 -18.51 4.24 4.18
C SER A 180 -17.66 5.06 3.20
N VAL A 181 -17.39 4.52 2.01
CA VAL A 181 -16.71 5.26 0.93
C VAL A 181 -17.57 6.41 0.43
N PHE A 182 -18.87 6.18 0.17
CA PHE A 182 -19.75 7.25 -0.30
C PHE A 182 -19.96 8.35 0.76
N GLN A 183 -20.07 7.98 2.04
CA GLN A 183 -20.12 8.96 3.13
C GLN A 183 -18.83 9.78 3.19
N PHE A 184 -17.68 9.15 3.00
CA PHE A 184 -16.39 9.84 2.94
C PHE A 184 -16.32 10.78 1.73
N ILE A 185 -16.73 10.35 0.53
CA ILE A 185 -16.82 11.21 -0.67
C ILE A 185 -17.69 12.43 -0.41
N GLU A 186 -18.85 12.25 0.22
CA GLU A 186 -19.74 13.36 0.53
C GLU A 186 -19.08 14.38 1.49
N SER A 187 -18.35 13.89 2.50
CA SER A 187 -17.57 14.76 3.38
C SER A 187 -16.46 15.53 2.64
N LEU A 188 -15.83 14.89 1.64
CA LEU A 188 -14.82 15.54 0.79
C LEU A 188 -15.43 16.61 -0.11
N ARG A 189 -16.61 16.37 -0.68
CA ARG A 189 -17.33 17.38 -1.48
C ARG A 189 -17.71 18.62 -0.67
N GLN A 190 -18.06 18.43 0.60
CA GLN A 190 -18.35 19.54 1.51
C GLN A 190 -17.09 20.34 1.86
N ARG A 191 -15.97 19.66 2.05
CA ARG A 191 -14.70 20.27 2.45
C ARG A 191 -13.94 20.92 1.29
N TYR A 192 -14.00 20.30 0.10
CA TYR A 192 -13.22 20.71 -1.07
C TYR A 192 -14.14 21.06 -2.24
N PRO A 193 -14.40 22.37 -2.49
CA PRO A 193 -15.20 22.81 -3.63
C PRO A 193 -14.63 22.27 -4.95
N GLY A 194 -15.49 21.70 -5.79
CA GLY A 194 -15.07 21.09 -7.07
C GLY A 194 -14.44 19.72 -6.96
N PHE A 195 -14.53 19.04 -5.81
CA PHE A 195 -14.05 17.66 -5.65
C PHE A 195 -14.71 16.73 -6.66
N GLN A 196 -13.89 16.06 -7.46
CA GLN A 196 -14.34 15.16 -8.52
C GLN A 196 -14.05 13.69 -8.17
N VAL A 197 -14.93 12.80 -8.61
CA VAL A 197 -14.79 11.34 -8.51
C VAL A 197 -14.76 10.75 -9.90
N LEU A 198 -13.61 10.23 -10.32
CA LEU A 198 -13.42 9.67 -11.65
C LEU A 198 -13.20 8.17 -11.58
N GLY A 199 -14.10 7.40 -12.19
CA GLY A 199 -13.96 5.94 -12.32
C GLY A 199 -13.29 5.55 -13.63
N THR A 200 -12.51 4.46 -13.64
CA THR A 200 -11.92 3.91 -14.86
C THR A 200 -12.86 2.98 -15.59
N THR A 201 -12.83 3.06 -16.93
CA THR A 201 -13.49 2.09 -17.80
C THR A 201 -12.64 1.79 -19.03
N ALA A 202 -12.73 0.55 -19.55
CA ALA A 202 -12.15 0.18 -20.84
C ALA A 202 -13.03 0.60 -22.04
N HIS A 203 -14.27 0.97 -21.80
CA HIS A 203 -15.18 1.43 -22.84
C HIS A 203 -14.86 2.87 -23.25
N LYS A 204 -15.00 3.18 -24.55
CA LYS A 204 -14.81 4.55 -25.08
C LYS A 204 -15.89 5.47 -24.51
N GLN A 205 -15.51 6.22 -23.47
CA GLN A 205 -16.34 7.27 -22.88
C GLN A 205 -15.55 8.60 -22.87
N TYR A 206 -15.38 9.18 -21.69
CA TYR A 206 -14.63 10.43 -21.56
C TYR A 206 -13.12 10.16 -21.58
N PRO A 207 -12.37 10.66 -22.61
CA PRO A 207 -10.91 10.46 -22.61
C PRO A 207 -10.27 11.21 -21.44
N LEU A 208 -9.29 10.57 -20.82
CA LEU A 208 -8.59 11.12 -19.64
C LEU A 208 -7.97 12.48 -19.91
N TYR A 209 -7.32 12.65 -21.06
CA TYR A 209 -6.64 13.91 -21.46
C TYR A 209 -7.59 15.09 -21.63
N GLY A 210 -8.89 14.85 -21.76
CA GLY A 210 -9.93 15.90 -21.90
C GLY A 210 -10.57 16.29 -20.57
N GLN A 211 -10.09 15.75 -19.43
CA GLN A 211 -10.61 16.08 -18.12
C GLN A 211 -9.76 17.17 -17.47
N ASP A 212 -10.39 18.09 -16.75
CA ASP A 212 -9.69 19.01 -15.86
C ASP A 212 -9.37 18.28 -14.54
N LEU A 213 -8.09 18.05 -14.28
CA LEU A 213 -7.56 17.36 -13.08
C LEU A 213 -6.73 18.29 -12.19
N THR A 214 -6.88 19.59 -12.36
CA THR A 214 -6.16 20.60 -11.57
C THR A 214 -6.68 20.71 -10.13
N GLY A 215 -7.97 20.44 -9.94
CA GLY A 215 -8.66 20.45 -8.65
C GLY A 215 -8.53 19.15 -7.84
N PRO A 216 -9.24 19.10 -6.70
CA PRO A 216 -9.24 17.94 -5.82
C PRO A 216 -9.97 16.75 -6.48
N VAL A 217 -9.38 15.53 -6.38
CA VAL A 217 -9.86 14.37 -7.14
C VAL A 217 -9.69 13.04 -6.39
N LEU A 218 -10.67 12.15 -6.56
CA LEU A 218 -10.57 10.73 -6.27
C LEU A 218 -10.57 9.95 -7.59
N LEU A 219 -9.50 9.20 -7.83
CA LEU A 219 -9.33 8.32 -8.98
C LEU A 219 -9.71 6.89 -8.55
N MET A 220 -10.75 6.31 -9.17
CA MET A 220 -11.17 4.94 -8.86
C MET A 220 -10.69 3.99 -9.95
N VAL A 221 -9.89 3.00 -9.57
CA VAL A 221 -9.47 1.89 -10.43
C VAL A 221 -10.13 0.59 -9.97
N GLY A 222 -10.57 -0.21 -10.91
CA GLY A 222 -11.32 -1.42 -10.63
C GLY A 222 -10.47 -2.67 -10.52
N ASN A 223 -11.12 -3.77 -10.15
CA ASN A 223 -10.54 -5.12 -10.20
C ASN A 223 -9.97 -5.42 -11.59
N GLU A 224 -8.87 -6.16 -11.65
CA GLU A 224 -8.10 -6.47 -12.88
C GLU A 224 -8.93 -7.16 -13.96
N THR A 225 -9.92 -7.95 -13.56
CA THR A 225 -10.75 -8.75 -14.48
C THR A 225 -12.14 -8.16 -14.66
N GLN A 226 -12.77 -7.68 -13.57
CA GLN A 226 -14.17 -7.26 -13.56
C GLN A 226 -14.34 -5.74 -13.66
N GLY A 227 -13.25 -4.97 -13.54
CA GLY A 227 -13.29 -3.52 -13.45
C GLY A 227 -13.96 -3.03 -12.15
N LEU A 228 -14.42 -1.80 -12.14
CA LEU A 228 -15.17 -1.23 -11.01
C LEU A 228 -16.49 -1.96 -10.79
N CYS A 229 -16.89 -2.12 -9.52
CA CYS A 229 -18.22 -2.63 -9.20
C CYS A 229 -19.30 -1.63 -9.65
N TYR A 230 -20.53 -2.13 -9.79
CA TYR A 230 -21.66 -1.33 -10.26
C TYR A 230 -21.87 -0.07 -9.42
N ALA A 231 -21.83 -0.20 -8.08
CA ALA A 231 -22.04 0.93 -7.19
C ALA A 231 -21.03 2.08 -7.41
N PHE A 232 -19.75 1.77 -7.65
CA PHE A 232 -18.74 2.80 -7.93
C PHE A 232 -18.86 3.37 -9.33
N LYS A 233 -19.32 2.58 -10.33
CA LYS A 233 -19.63 3.11 -11.67
C LYS A 233 -20.74 4.14 -11.63
N GLU A 234 -21.82 3.87 -10.89
CA GLU A 234 -22.95 4.79 -10.73
C GLU A 234 -22.62 5.99 -9.83
N GLY A 235 -21.76 5.78 -8.82
CA GLY A 235 -21.43 6.81 -7.83
C GLY A 235 -20.29 7.76 -8.22
N CYS A 236 -19.59 7.53 -9.34
CA CYS A 236 -18.59 8.47 -9.85
C CYS A 236 -19.23 9.56 -10.74
N ASP A 237 -18.57 10.73 -10.81
CA ASP A 237 -19.03 11.83 -11.64
C ASP A 237 -18.86 11.54 -13.13
N LYS A 238 -17.75 10.83 -13.48
CA LYS A 238 -17.46 10.42 -14.84
C LYS A 238 -16.71 9.09 -14.88
N LEU A 239 -16.99 8.29 -15.91
CA LEU A 239 -16.20 7.13 -16.28
C LEU A 239 -15.20 7.55 -17.36
N VAL A 240 -13.91 7.57 -17.00
CA VAL A 240 -12.84 7.99 -17.90
C VAL A 240 -12.12 6.78 -18.50
N THR A 241 -11.64 6.95 -19.74
CA THR A 241 -10.83 5.96 -20.41
C THR A 241 -9.45 6.53 -20.76
N ILE A 242 -8.43 5.69 -20.70
CA ILE A 242 -7.11 5.97 -21.28
C ILE A 242 -7.18 5.48 -22.74
N PRO A 243 -7.18 6.38 -23.73
CA PRO A 243 -7.26 5.95 -25.13
C PRO A 243 -6.09 5.07 -25.53
N MET A 244 -6.39 3.99 -26.21
CA MET A 244 -5.41 3.08 -26.81
C MET A 244 -5.34 3.30 -28.33
N ALA A 245 -4.24 2.90 -28.93
CA ALA A 245 -4.09 2.94 -30.39
C ALA A 245 -5.19 2.10 -31.06
N GLU A 246 -5.73 2.56 -32.18
CA GLU A 246 -6.79 1.85 -32.93
C GLU A 246 -6.37 0.45 -33.37
N THR A 247 -5.07 0.27 -33.61
CA THR A 247 -4.46 -1.00 -34.01
C THR A 247 -4.09 -1.92 -32.84
N SER A 248 -4.44 -1.52 -31.60
CA SER A 248 -4.07 -2.29 -30.40
C SER A 248 -4.84 -3.61 -30.30
N TYR A 249 -4.13 -4.71 -30.03
CA TYR A 249 -4.71 -5.99 -29.65
C TYR A 249 -5.09 -6.06 -28.16
N ALA A 250 -4.54 -5.15 -27.33
CA ALA A 250 -4.89 -5.08 -25.91
C ALA A 250 -6.33 -4.58 -25.74
N SER A 251 -7.09 -5.25 -24.89
CA SER A 251 -8.45 -4.82 -24.52
C SER A 251 -8.48 -3.77 -23.40
N SER A 252 -7.39 -3.68 -22.62
CA SER A 252 -7.23 -2.75 -21.51
C SER A 252 -5.77 -2.64 -21.10
N PHE A 253 -5.44 -1.62 -20.31
CA PHE A 253 -4.17 -1.54 -19.60
C PHE A 253 -4.17 -2.44 -18.36
N ASN A 254 -2.99 -2.91 -17.93
CA ASN A 254 -2.81 -3.39 -16.59
C ASN A 254 -3.27 -2.30 -15.60
N VAL A 255 -3.97 -2.69 -14.52
CA VAL A 255 -4.59 -1.73 -13.60
C VAL A 255 -3.58 -0.81 -12.93
N ALA A 256 -2.38 -1.31 -12.60
CA ALA A 256 -1.34 -0.47 -12.00
C ALA A 256 -0.76 0.53 -13.03
N CYS A 257 -0.61 0.11 -14.29
CA CYS A 257 -0.24 1.01 -15.37
C CYS A 257 -1.31 2.10 -15.58
N ALA A 258 -2.58 1.71 -15.60
CA ALA A 258 -3.69 2.67 -15.72
C ALA A 258 -3.69 3.68 -14.55
N ALA A 259 -3.57 3.22 -13.32
CA ALA A 259 -3.46 4.10 -12.15
C ALA A 259 -2.27 5.06 -12.25
N THR A 260 -1.12 4.57 -12.72
CA THR A 260 0.07 5.41 -12.91
C THR A 260 -0.15 6.50 -13.96
N VAL A 261 -0.78 6.16 -15.11
CA VAL A 261 -1.10 7.13 -16.16
C VAL A 261 -2.08 8.21 -15.65
N MET A 262 -3.11 7.80 -14.88
CA MET A 262 -4.05 8.76 -14.30
C MET A 262 -3.37 9.69 -13.30
N LEU A 263 -2.57 9.16 -12.40
CA LEU A 263 -1.81 9.95 -11.42
C LEU A 263 -0.81 10.89 -12.11
N TYR A 264 -0.14 10.42 -13.17
CA TYR A 264 0.77 11.26 -13.96
C TYR A 264 0.02 12.42 -14.61
N GLU A 265 -1.18 12.18 -15.15
CA GLU A 265 -1.96 13.25 -15.78
C GLU A 265 -2.40 14.31 -14.76
N VAL A 266 -2.81 13.89 -13.53
CA VAL A 266 -3.06 14.83 -12.43
C VAL A 266 -1.82 15.65 -12.12
N SER A 267 -0.68 14.98 -11.91
CA SER A 267 0.60 15.64 -11.59
C SER A 267 1.03 16.61 -12.71
N ARG A 268 0.91 16.19 -13.98
CA ARG A 268 1.26 17.00 -15.16
C ARG A 268 0.41 18.27 -15.24
N GLN A 269 -0.91 18.14 -15.07
CA GLN A 269 -1.81 19.30 -15.15
C GLN A 269 -1.58 20.28 -14.02
N ARG A 270 -1.38 19.77 -12.79
CA ARG A 270 -1.10 20.61 -11.63
C ARG A 270 0.24 21.34 -11.75
N ALA A 271 1.28 20.68 -12.27
CA ALA A 271 2.59 21.31 -12.50
C ALA A 271 2.55 22.43 -13.53
N LEU A 272 1.69 22.34 -14.56
CA LEU A 272 1.53 23.40 -15.57
C LEU A 272 0.78 24.61 -15.06
N ASN A 273 -0.01 24.47 -13.98
CA ASN A 273 -0.81 25.55 -13.38
C ASN A 273 -0.18 26.11 -12.09
N THR A 274 0.99 25.61 -11.69
CA THR A 274 1.78 26.20 -10.60
C THR A 274 2.56 27.39 -11.18
N PRO A 275 2.40 28.61 -10.66
CA PRO A 275 3.06 29.82 -11.16
C PRO A 275 4.59 29.76 -11.02
#